data_63e31384fffb4b9d4cc74f59fe4316b9
#
_entry.id   63e31384fffb4b9d4cc74f59fe4316b9
#
_cell.length_a   1.000
_cell.length_b   1.000
_cell.length_c   1.000
_cell.angle_alpha   90.00
_cell.angle_beta   90.00
_cell.angle_gamma   90.00
#
_symmetry.space_group_name_H-M   'P 1'
#
loop_
_entity.id
_entity.type
_entity.pdbx_description
1 polymer ?
#
loop_
_entity_poly.entity_id
_entity_poly.type
_entity_poly.pdbx_seq_one_letter_code
_entity_poly.pdbx_strand_id
1 'polypeptide(L)'
;NAVDHLQSAMENGFNPISAQCQVIIADGLKGTEYREIEIGGEYCQAPKIGAAIADADIIVTMNHFKGHEQAGFGGALKNLGMGCASVGGKLELHSASQPVIDSQNCKKCGICIKHCAHEAIHFDAQHIAEIDYSRCVGCGQCVALCQYDAAVMGESDTSERLNYKIAEYTQAVLKDKPHFHISFIMNVSPECDCWNHNDAAIIPDLGILASFDPVALDKACADLVIAAPVIG
;
A
#
# COMPACT_ATOMS: atom_id res chain seq x y z
N ASN A 1 -9.92 10.72 1.22
CA ASN A 1 -9.47 12.09 1.53
C ASN A 1 -9.01 12.19 2.98
N ALA A 2 -8.39 13.32 3.38
CA ALA A 2 -7.84 13.47 4.74
C ALA A 2 -8.89 13.36 5.84
N VAL A 3 -10.12 13.79 5.59
CA VAL A 3 -11.21 13.73 6.58
C VAL A 3 -11.54 12.29 6.91
N ASP A 4 -11.73 11.44 5.90
CA ASP A 4 -12.07 10.03 6.08
C ASP A 4 -10.93 9.28 6.78
N HIS A 5 -9.67 9.54 6.38
CA HIS A 5 -8.51 8.94 7.03
C HIS A 5 -8.35 9.37 8.51
N LEU A 6 -8.57 10.66 8.81
CA LEU A 6 -8.53 11.13 10.19
C LEU A 6 -9.68 10.58 11.03
N GLN A 7 -10.87 10.42 10.44
CA GLN A 7 -11.99 9.80 11.12
C GLN A 7 -11.66 8.34 11.47
N SER A 8 -11.18 7.55 10.49
CA SER A 8 -10.76 6.17 10.73
C SER A 8 -9.65 6.08 11.78
N ALA A 9 -8.68 6.99 11.76
CA ALA A 9 -7.64 7.05 12.78
C ALA A 9 -8.22 7.28 14.17
N MET A 10 -9.13 8.25 14.32
CA MET A 10 -9.79 8.55 15.60
C MET A 10 -10.64 7.40 16.12
N GLU A 11 -11.40 6.74 15.26
CA GLU A 11 -12.24 5.57 15.59
C GLU A 11 -11.39 4.39 16.09
N ASN A 12 -10.14 4.27 15.61
CA ASN A 12 -9.17 3.28 16.06
C ASN A 12 -8.24 3.77 17.18
N GLY A 13 -8.56 4.89 17.83
CA GLY A 13 -7.84 5.41 18.98
C GLY A 13 -6.60 6.26 18.65
N PHE A 14 -6.29 6.50 17.39
CA PHE A 14 -5.19 7.39 16.97
C PHE A 14 -5.68 8.84 16.87
N ASN A 15 -5.54 9.57 17.97
CA ASN A 15 -5.90 10.97 18.06
C ASN A 15 -4.85 11.75 18.88
N PRO A 16 -4.83 13.09 18.85
CA PRO A 16 -3.81 13.88 19.54
C PRO A 16 -3.71 13.64 21.05
N ILE A 17 -4.79 13.20 21.69
CA ILE A 17 -4.81 12.91 23.14
C ILE A 17 -4.12 11.58 23.43
N SER A 18 -4.46 10.52 22.70
CA SER A 18 -3.88 9.19 22.90
C SER A 18 -2.44 9.11 22.38
N ALA A 19 -2.16 9.72 21.24
CA ALA A 19 -0.84 9.76 20.62
C ALA A 19 0.10 10.79 21.29
N GLN A 20 -0.45 11.75 22.05
CA GLN A 20 0.28 12.88 22.64
C GLN A 20 1.07 13.71 21.63
N CYS A 21 0.64 13.69 20.38
CA CYS A 21 1.20 14.48 19.27
C CYS A 21 0.12 14.75 18.22
N GLN A 22 0.40 15.63 17.28
CA GLN A 22 -0.53 15.87 16.18
C GLN A 22 -0.63 14.67 15.26
N VAL A 23 -1.86 14.34 14.84
CA VAL A 23 -2.15 13.34 13.82
C VAL A 23 -2.46 14.08 12.53
N ILE A 24 -1.69 13.85 11.49
CA ILE A 24 -1.82 14.53 10.20
C ILE A 24 -1.83 13.51 9.05
N ILE A 25 -2.46 13.87 7.95
CA ILE A 25 -2.43 13.13 6.70
C ILE A 25 -1.39 13.76 5.79
N ALA A 26 -0.32 13.03 5.53
CA ALA A 26 0.91 13.56 4.96
C ALA A 26 0.81 14.07 3.52
N ASP A 27 -0.15 13.58 2.74
CA ASP A 27 -0.39 13.96 1.34
C ASP A 27 -1.56 14.93 1.17
N GLY A 28 -1.99 15.57 2.27
CA GLY A 28 -2.96 16.67 2.28
C GLY A 28 -4.41 16.23 2.11
N LEU A 29 -5.27 17.23 1.89
CA LEU A 29 -6.73 17.07 1.86
C LEU A 29 -7.24 16.06 0.84
N LYS A 30 -6.58 15.99 -0.32
CA LYS A 30 -7.01 15.15 -1.46
C LYS A 30 -5.99 14.07 -1.84
N GLY A 31 -4.90 13.92 -1.09
CA GLY A 31 -3.81 12.99 -1.43
C GLY A 31 -2.90 13.48 -2.57
N THR A 32 -2.94 14.78 -2.86
CA THR A 32 -2.21 15.39 -3.99
C THR A 32 -1.02 16.23 -3.57
N GLU A 33 -0.78 16.38 -2.27
CA GLU A 33 0.38 17.13 -1.75
C GLU A 33 1.56 16.18 -1.57
N TYR A 34 2.53 16.26 -2.47
CA TYR A 34 3.71 15.40 -2.44
C TYR A 34 4.99 16.16 -2.82
N ARG A 35 6.13 15.53 -2.56
CA ARG A 35 7.44 15.88 -3.11
C ARG A 35 7.95 14.74 -3.96
N GLU A 36 8.51 15.05 -5.11
CA GLU A 36 9.27 14.12 -5.92
C GLU A 36 10.70 14.07 -5.39
N ILE A 37 11.15 12.89 -4.99
CA ILE A 37 12.48 12.67 -4.43
C ILE A 37 13.31 11.87 -5.44
N GLU A 38 14.20 12.54 -6.14
CA GLU A 38 15.06 11.89 -7.11
C GLU A 38 16.02 10.91 -6.44
N ILE A 39 15.92 9.65 -6.82
CA ILE A 39 16.81 8.58 -6.36
C ILE A 39 17.55 7.90 -7.53
N GLY A 40 17.13 8.15 -8.77
CA GLY A 40 17.66 7.47 -9.94
C GLY A 40 17.45 5.96 -9.94
N GLY A 41 16.31 5.52 -9.40
CA GLY A 41 15.97 4.11 -9.30
C GLY A 41 15.74 3.47 -10.67
N GLU A 42 15.80 2.16 -10.73
CA GLU A 42 15.57 1.39 -11.96
C GLU A 42 14.09 1.43 -12.38
N TYR A 43 13.17 1.38 -11.40
CA TYR A 43 11.73 1.34 -11.62
C TYR A 43 11.05 2.68 -11.36
N CYS A 44 11.58 3.49 -10.43
CA CYS A 44 11.03 4.79 -10.04
C CYS A 44 12.15 5.83 -9.99
N GLN A 45 12.16 6.77 -10.91
CA GLN A 45 13.21 7.81 -10.96
C GLN A 45 13.05 8.84 -9.82
N ALA A 46 11.82 9.27 -9.58
CA ALA A 46 11.49 10.31 -8.61
C ALA A 46 10.20 9.95 -7.86
N PRO A 47 10.24 9.02 -6.87
CA PRO A 47 9.09 8.64 -6.07
C PRO A 47 8.33 9.82 -5.46
N LYS A 48 6.98 9.74 -5.48
CA LYS A 48 6.07 10.79 -5.00
C LYS A 48 5.70 10.54 -3.54
N ILE A 49 6.46 11.13 -2.64
CA ILE A 49 6.30 10.98 -1.19
C ILE A 49 5.36 12.05 -0.65
N GLY A 50 4.45 11.68 0.26
CA GLY A 50 3.57 12.65 0.93
C GLY A 50 4.35 13.81 1.52
N ALA A 51 3.91 15.05 1.26
CA ALA A 51 4.69 16.26 1.53
C ALA A 51 5.16 16.38 2.98
N ALA A 52 4.28 16.10 3.96
CA ALA A 52 4.66 16.21 5.37
C ALA A 52 5.72 15.19 5.79
N ILE A 53 5.77 14.00 5.16
CA ILE A 53 6.83 13.01 5.39
C ILE A 53 8.13 13.45 4.72
N ALA A 54 8.04 13.94 3.49
CA ALA A 54 9.20 14.42 2.75
C ALA A 54 9.85 15.63 3.44
N ASP A 55 9.06 16.49 4.08
CA ASP A 55 9.51 17.68 4.77
C ASP A 55 9.95 17.41 6.24
N ALA A 56 9.75 16.19 6.78
CA ALA A 56 10.17 15.83 8.13
C ALA A 56 11.69 15.70 8.24
N ASP A 57 12.26 16.16 9.35
CA ASP A 57 13.71 16.11 9.63
C ASP A 57 14.17 14.72 10.06
N ILE A 58 13.31 13.97 10.77
CA ILE A 58 13.62 12.65 11.35
C ILE A 58 12.43 11.73 11.09
N ILE A 59 12.69 10.48 10.76
CA ILE A 59 11.68 9.45 10.55
C ILE A 59 11.80 8.37 11.63
N VAL A 60 10.76 8.21 12.44
CA VAL A 60 10.60 7.05 13.33
C VAL A 60 9.37 6.28 12.89
N THR A 61 9.52 5.00 12.61
CA THR A 61 8.39 4.16 12.19
C THR A 61 7.99 3.17 13.28
N MET A 62 6.68 3.00 13.43
CA MET A 62 6.07 1.94 14.22
C MET A 62 5.30 1.04 13.28
N ASN A 63 5.78 -0.19 13.09
CA ASN A 63 5.32 -1.08 12.05
C ASN A 63 4.61 -2.29 12.67
N HIS A 64 3.47 -2.66 12.15
CA HIS A 64 2.88 -3.97 12.38
C HIS A 64 3.41 -4.95 11.34
N PHE A 65 3.98 -6.08 11.78
CA PHE A 65 4.46 -7.13 10.89
C PHE A 65 3.32 -8.15 10.64
N LYS A 66 3.02 -8.42 9.37
CA LYS A 66 1.91 -9.30 8.93
C LYS A 66 2.17 -9.90 7.56
N GLY A 67 1.35 -10.86 7.15
CA GLY A 67 1.34 -11.38 5.80
C GLY A 67 0.92 -10.33 4.76
N HIS A 68 1.14 -10.64 3.50
CA HIS A 68 0.68 -9.85 2.37
C HIS A 68 0.67 -10.70 1.11
N GLU A 69 -0.44 -10.71 0.40
CA GLU A 69 -0.70 -11.60 -0.73
C GLU A 69 0.21 -11.37 -1.94
N GLN A 70 0.65 -10.13 -2.19
CA GLN A 70 1.53 -9.80 -3.32
C GLN A 70 3.00 -9.65 -2.90
N ALA A 71 3.26 -9.06 -1.74
CA ALA A 71 4.62 -8.77 -1.28
C ALA A 71 5.22 -9.90 -0.40
N GLY A 72 4.44 -10.95 -0.10
CA GLY A 72 4.80 -12.00 0.84
C GLY A 72 4.55 -11.59 2.29
N PHE A 73 5.06 -10.46 2.72
CA PHE A 73 4.80 -9.86 4.04
C PHE A 73 4.77 -8.32 3.96
N GLY A 74 4.22 -7.70 4.99
CA GLY A 74 4.28 -6.27 5.22
C GLY A 74 4.97 -5.95 6.54
N GLY A 75 6.11 -5.29 6.47
CA GLY A 75 6.91 -4.82 7.60
C GLY A 75 7.30 -3.35 7.43
N ALA A 76 8.49 -2.98 7.88
CA ALA A 76 9.00 -1.61 7.80
C ALA A 76 9.12 -1.12 6.35
N LEU A 77 9.66 -1.94 5.44
CA LEU A 77 9.84 -1.57 4.04
C LEU A 77 8.52 -1.25 3.36
N LYS A 78 7.50 -2.11 3.51
CA LYS A 78 6.20 -1.86 2.90
C LYS A 78 5.49 -0.65 3.52
N ASN A 79 5.56 -0.50 4.84
CA ASN A 79 4.94 0.64 5.52
C ASN A 79 5.58 1.97 5.10
N LEU A 80 6.89 2.00 4.91
CA LEU A 80 7.60 3.16 4.36
C LEU A 80 7.28 3.35 2.87
N GLY A 81 7.59 2.35 2.05
CA GLY A 81 7.53 2.48 0.59
C GLY A 81 6.11 2.75 0.08
N MET A 82 5.12 2.00 0.57
CA MET A 82 3.74 2.18 0.13
C MET A 82 2.96 3.13 1.03
N GLY A 83 3.15 3.05 2.34
CA GLY A 83 2.41 3.86 3.31
C GLY A 83 2.71 5.34 3.21
N CYS A 84 3.96 5.72 2.93
CA CYS A 84 4.41 7.11 2.81
C CYS A 84 4.23 7.70 1.40
N ALA A 85 3.89 6.88 0.40
CA ALA A 85 3.58 7.35 -0.94
C ALA A 85 2.28 8.16 -0.95
N SER A 86 2.26 9.28 -1.71
CA SER A 86 1.02 10.00 -2.01
C SER A 86 0.05 9.14 -2.83
N VAL A 87 -1.17 9.60 -3.05
CA VAL A 87 -2.11 8.91 -3.95
C VAL A 87 -1.46 8.66 -5.32
N GLY A 88 -0.82 9.68 -5.91
CA GLY A 88 -0.10 9.54 -7.18
C GLY A 88 1.06 8.54 -7.11
N GLY A 89 1.77 8.49 -5.98
CA GLY A 89 2.83 7.50 -5.73
C GLY A 89 2.30 6.08 -5.58
N LYS A 90 1.17 5.88 -4.90
CA LYS A 90 0.50 4.58 -4.81
C LYS A 90 0.06 4.08 -6.18
N LEU A 91 -0.46 4.97 -7.02
CA LEU A 91 -0.78 4.64 -8.41
C LEU A 91 0.46 4.19 -9.20
N GLU A 92 1.59 4.86 -9.04
CA GLU A 92 2.85 4.49 -9.67
C GLU A 92 3.36 3.13 -9.17
N LEU A 93 3.28 2.85 -7.88
CA LEU A 93 3.62 1.56 -7.29
C LEU A 93 2.80 0.42 -7.91
N HIS A 94 1.50 0.62 -8.08
CA HIS A 94 0.58 -0.37 -8.66
C HIS A 94 0.54 -0.37 -10.20
N SER A 95 1.15 0.60 -10.88
CA SER A 95 1.06 0.76 -12.35
C SER A 95 1.73 -0.35 -13.16
N ALA A 96 2.42 -1.28 -12.53
CA ALA A 96 2.99 -2.45 -13.22
C ALA A 96 1.93 -3.50 -13.55
N SER A 97 0.75 -3.43 -12.94
CA SER A 97 -0.38 -4.32 -13.17
C SER A 97 -1.60 -3.51 -13.59
N GLN A 98 -1.84 -3.43 -14.87
CA GLN A 98 -3.09 -2.87 -15.36
C GLN A 98 -4.21 -3.90 -15.22
N PRO A 99 -5.38 -3.52 -14.68
CA PRO A 99 -6.52 -4.41 -14.64
C PRO A 99 -6.97 -4.73 -16.07
N VAL A 100 -7.48 -5.93 -16.27
CA VAL A 100 -8.10 -6.36 -17.52
C VAL A 100 -9.54 -6.77 -17.26
N ILE A 101 -10.37 -6.71 -18.30
CA ILE A 101 -11.76 -7.16 -18.24
C ILE A 101 -11.87 -8.49 -19.01
N ASP A 102 -12.23 -9.54 -18.29
CA ASP A 102 -12.67 -10.80 -18.91
C ASP A 102 -14.10 -10.61 -19.45
N SER A 103 -14.21 -10.55 -20.77
CA SER A 103 -15.46 -10.38 -21.46
C SER A 103 -16.47 -11.51 -21.22
N GLN A 104 -16.01 -12.73 -20.93
CA GLN A 104 -16.89 -13.87 -20.68
C GLN A 104 -17.58 -13.77 -19.32
N ASN A 105 -16.90 -13.23 -18.33
CA ASN A 105 -17.42 -13.06 -17.00
C ASN A 105 -18.18 -11.73 -16.83
N CYS A 106 -18.01 -10.76 -17.73
CA CYS A 106 -18.59 -9.43 -17.61
C CYS A 106 -20.12 -9.49 -17.70
N LYS A 107 -20.83 -9.11 -16.64
CA LYS A 107 -22.29 -9.03 -16.56
C LYS A 107 -22.86 -7.67 -16.97
N LYS A 108 -22.03 -6.78 -17.51
CA LYS A 108 -22.47 -5.46 -18.06
C LYS A 108 -23.14 -4.56 -17.01
N CYS A 109 -22.81 -4.74 -15.75
CA CYS A 109 -23.46 -4.03 -14.64
C CYS A 109 -23.03 -2.56 -14.50
N GLY A 110 -21.91 -2.15 -15.11
CA GLY A 110 -21.39 -0.80 -15.11
C GLY A 110 -20.81 -0.29 -13.79
N ILE A 111 -20.70 -1.14 -12.76
CA ILE A 111 -20.16 -0.73 -11.45
C ILE A 111 -18.73 -0.21 -11.58
N CYS A 112 -17.87 -0.91 -12.33
CA CYS A 112 -16.49 -0.49 -12.58
C CYS A 112 -16.41 0.86 -13.30
N ILE A 113 -17.32 1.13 -14.23
CA ILE A 113 -17.40 2.41 -14.96
C ILE A 113 -17.77 3.53 -14.00
N LYS A 114 -18.85 3.33 -13.24
CA LYS A 114 -19.39 4.34 -12.31
C LYS A 114 -18.37 4.77 -11.24
N HIS A 115 -17.50 3.86 -10.83
CA HIS A 115 -16.55 4.09 -9.74
C HIS A 115 -15.11 4.34 -10.20
N CYS A 116 -14.87 4.42 -11.51
CA CYS A 116 -13.54 4.78 -12.02
C CYS A 116 -13.28 6.27 -11.84
N ALA A 117 -12.42 6.62 -10.89
CA ALA A 117 -12.05 8.01 -10.61
C ALA A 117 -11.33 8.71 -11.78
N HIS A 118 -10.81 7.93 -12.74
CA HIS A 118 -10.07 8.41 -13.91
C HIS A 118 -10.92 8.35 -15.20
N GLU A 119 -12.20 7.94 -15.07
CA GLU A 119 -13.10 7.75 -16.23
C GLU A 119 -12.45 6.91 -17.35
N ALA A 120 -11.62 5.95 -16.96
CA ALA A 120 -10.84 5.11 -17.87
C ALA A 120 -11.62 3.87 -18.36
N ILE A 121 -12.87 3.68 -17.94
CA ILE A 121 -13.65 2.50 -18.29
C ILE A 121 -14.94 2.95 -18.96
N HIS A 122 -15.23 2.34 -20.08
CA HIS A 122 -16.45 2.60 -20.85
C HIS A 122 -17.06 1.28 -21.36
N PHE A 123 -18.23 1.30 -21.95
CA PHE A 123 -18.76 0.15 -22.65
C PHE A 123 -18.31 0.13 -24.11
N ASP A 124 -17.91 -1.03 -24.59
CA ASP A 124 -17.68 -1.27 -26.02
C ASP A 124 -19.00 -1.40 -26.81
N ALA A 125 -18.90 -1.70 -28.10
CA ALA A 125 -20.07 -1.88 -29.00
C ALA A 125 -20.95 -3.07 -28.60
N GLN A 126 -20.43 -4.05 -27.86
CA GLN A 126 -21.15 -5.21 -27.33
C GLN A 126 -21.66 -4.99 -25.91
N HIS A 127 -21.53 -3.77 -25.40
CA HIS A 127 -21.89 -3.37 -24.05
C HIS A 127 -21.08 -4.11 -22.97
N ILE A 128 -19.83 -4.50 -23.29
CA ILE A 128 -18.87 -5.06 -22.34
C ILE A 128 -18.00 -3.91 -21.84
N ALA A 129 -17.61 -3.95 -20.56
CA ALA A 129 -16.68 -2.95 -20.02
C ALA A 129 -15.32 -3.09 -20.69
N GLU A 130 -14.76 -1.98 -21.15
CA GLU A 130 -13.44 -1.88 -21.77
C GLU A 130 -12.63 -0.80 -21.08
N ILE A 131 -11.31 -1.03 -20.93
CA ILE A 131 -10.39 -0.11 -20.23
C ILE A 131 -9.58 0.67 -21.26
N ASP A 132 -9.68 1.99 -21.20
CA ASP A 132 -8.78 2.91 -21.87
C ASP A 132 -7.48 3.03 -21.08
N TYR A 133 -6.44 2.33 -21.52
CA TYR A 133 -5.13 2.31 -20.86
C TYR A 133 -4.36 3.63 -20.98
N SER A 134 -4.77 4.56 -21.81
CA SER A 134 -4.20 5.90 -21.82
C SER A 134 -4.63 6.75 -20.62
N ARG A 135 -5.75 6.37 -19.99
CA ARG A 135 -6.33 7.02 -18.82
C ARG A 135 -6.23 6.17 -17.55
N CYS A 136 -6.08 4.86 -17.71
CA CYS A 136 -6.00 3.92 -16.59
C CYS A 136 -4.67 4.07 -15.85
N VAL A 137 -4.76 4.26 -14.54
CA VAL A 137 -3.61 4.41 -13.63
C VAL A 137 -3.30 3.13 -12.83
N GLY A 138 -3.98 2.01 -13.12
CA GLY A 138 -3.73 0.74 -12.45
C GLY A 138 -4.17 0.64 -10.98
N CYS A 139 -5.08 1.51 -10.51
CA CYS A 139 -5.44 1.57 -9.09
C CYS A 139 -6.21 0.33 -8.56
N GLY A 140 -6.66 -0.58 -9.43
CA GLY A 140 -7.37 -1.81 -9.04
C GLY A 140 -8.80 -1.61 -8.51
N GLN A 141 -9.34 -0.39 -8.44
CA GLN A 141 -10.70 -0.13 -7.93
C GLN A 141 -11.77 -0.95 -8.65
N CYS A 142 -11.65 -1.12 -9.96
CA CYS A 142 -12.57 -1.94 -10.76
C CYS A 142 -12.52 -3.43 -10.38
N VAL A 143 -11.34 -3.92 -10.02
CA VAL A 143 -11.13 -5.31 -9.56
C VAL A 143 -11.79 -5.50 -8.19
N ALA A 144 -11.53 -4.61 -7.25
CA ALA A 144 -12.09 -4.67 -5.89
C ALA A 144 -13.64 -4.60 -5.87
N LEU A 145 -14.26 -3.96 -6.86
CA LEU A 145 -15.71 -3.79 -6.94
C LEU A 145 -16.41 -4.84 -7.81
N CYS A 146 -15.67 -5.64 -8.57
CA CYS A 146 -16.26 -6.61 -9.47
C CYS A 146 -16.73 -7.86 -8.72
N GLN A 147 -18.05 -8.04 -8.61
CA GLN A 147 -18.65 -9.21 -7.95
C GLN A 147 -18.72 -10.46 -8.84
N TYR A 148 -18.20 -10.38 -10.07
CA TYR A 148 -18.30 -11.41 -11.07
C TYR A 148 -16.94 -11.90 -11.57
N ASP A 149 -15.86 -11.49 -10.93
CA ASP A 149 -14.49 -11.79 -11.32
C ASP A 149 -14.17 -11.49 -12.80
N ALA A 150 -14.92 -10.53 -13.36
CA ALA A 150 -14.70 -10.07 -14.73
C ALA A 150 -13.58 -9.03 -14.81
N ALA A 151 -13.46 -8.14 -13.82
CA ALA A 151 -12.30 -7.27 -13.70
C ALA A 151 -11.26 -7.98 -12.83
N VAL A 152 -10.12 -8.29 -13.40
CA VAL A 152 -9.01 -8.97 -12.73
C VAL A 152 -7.73 -8.20 -12.98
N MET A 153 -6.71 -8.42 -12.15
CA MET A 153 -5.38 -7.90 -12.46
C MET A 153 -4.80 -8.71 -13.62
N GLY A 154 -4.30 -8.01 -14.63
CA GLY A 154 -3.65 -8.66 -15.77
C GLY A 154 -2.42 -9.46 -15.36
N GLU A 155 -2.06 -10.46 -16.14
CA GLU A 155 -0.81 -11.21 -15.95
C GLU A 155 0.38 -10.26 -16.06
N SER A 156 1.22 -10.23 -15.04
CA SER A 156 2.45 -9.45 -15.06
C SER A 156 3.42 -9.96 -14.02
N ASP A 157 4.69 -9.62 -14.16
CA ASP A 157 5.77 -9.72 -13.16
C ASP A 157 5.48 -8.85 -11.92
N THR A 158 4.22 -8.77 -11.50
CA THR A 158 3.68 -7.71 -10.66
C THR A 158 4.19 -7.75 -9.24
N SER A 159 4.27 -8.93 -8.64
CA SER A 159 4.72 -9.06 -7.25
C SER A 159 6.20 -8.67 -7.11
N GLU A 160 7.04 -9.11 -8.03
CA GLU A 160 8.46 -8.80 -8.00
C GLU A 160 8.71 -7.31 -8.27
N ARG A 161 8.12 -6.75 -9.32
CA ARG A 161 8.22 -5.31 -9.62
C ARG A 161 7.64 -4.43 -8.53
N LEU A 162 6.52 -4.85 -7.91
CA LEU A 162 5.96 -4.14 -6.78
C LEU A 162 6.95 -4.09 -5.63
N ASN A 163 7.62 -5.19 -5.31
CA ASN A 163 8.61 -5.27 -4.25
C ASN A 163 9.83 -4.37 -4.53
N TYR A 164 10.33 -4.34 -5.76
CA TYR A 164 11.41 -3.42 -6.16
C TYR A 164 10.98 -1.96 -6.03
N LYS A 165 9.80 -1.60 -6.51
CA LYS A 165 9.26 -0.25 -6.37
C LYS A 165 9.05 0.14 -4.89
N ILE A 166 8.56 -0.77 -4.04
CA ILE A 166 8.45 -0.54 -2.59
C ILE A 166 9.82 -0.23 -1.98
N ALA A 167 10.86 -0.98 -2.36
CA ALA A 167 12.21 -0.73 -1.89
C ALA A 167 12.74 0.64 -2.33
N GLU A 168 12.55 1.02 -3.59
CA GLU A 168 12.94 2.32 -4.12
C GLU A 168 12.16 3.48 -3.47
N TYR A 169 10.86 3.32 -3.25
CA TYR A 169 10.07 4.29 -2.49
C TYR A 169 10.55 4.41 -1.04
N THR A 170 10.92 3.30 -0.40
CA THR A 170 11.52 3.31 0.94
C THR A 170 12.83 4.09 0.95
N GLN A 171 13.69 3.88 -0.05
CA GLN A 171 14.93 4.64 -0.22
C GLN A 171 14.66 6.14 -0.34
N ALA A 172 13.64 6.53 -1.11
CA ALA A 172 13.25 7.93 -1.27
C ALA A 172 12.76 8.55 0.05
N VAL A 173 11.95 7.84 0.84
CA VAL A 173 11.47 8.31 2.15
C VAL A 173 12.63 8.56 3.11
N LEU A 174 13.61 7.68 3.12
CA LEU A 174 14.73 7.70 4.09
C LEU A 174 15.94 8.51 3.61
N LYS A 175 15.93 8.96 2.35
CA LYS A 175 17.06 9.67 1.75
C LYS A 175 17.48 10.88 2.60
N ASP A 176 18.75 10.89 2.98
CA ASP A 176 19.41 11.98 3.74
C ASP A 176 18.74 12.31 5.09
N LYS A 177 17.99 11.36 5.69
CA LYS A 177 17.30 11.56 6.97
C LYS A 177 17.78 10.59 8.04
N PRO A 178 17.99 11.05 9.29
CA PRO A 178 18.05 10.15 10.42
C PRO A 178 16.75 9.37 10.57
N HIS A 179 16.84 8.08 10.79
CA HIS A 179 15.66 7.22 10.91
C HIS A 179 15.86 6.09 11.91
N PHE A 180 14.75 5.59 12.46
CA PHE A 180 14.71 4.45 13.37
C PHE A 180 13.39 3.70 13.21
N HIS A 181 13.43 2.37 13.27
CA HIS A 181 12.28 1.53 12.96
C HIS A 181 12.01 0.56 14.11
N ILE A 182 10.72 0.44 14.46
CA ILE A 182 10.22 -0.47 15.48
C ILE A 182 9.15 -1.34 14.81
N SER A 183 9.26 -2.66 14.91
CA SER A 183 8.30 -3.62 14.37
C SER A 183 7.67 -4.45 15.48
N PHE A 184 6.34 -4.47 15.49
CA PHE A 184 5.52 -5.27 16.38
C PHE A 184 5.14 -6.57 15.67
N ILE A 185 5.66 -7.70 16.18
CA ILE A 185 5.34 -9.05 15.70
C ILE A 185 4.29 -9.63 16.63
N MET A 186 3.09 -9.07 16.56
CA MET A 186 1.95 -9.36 17.44
C MET A 186 0.67 -9.38 16.58
N ASN A 187 -0.25 -10.30 16.87
CA ASN A 187 -1.46 -10.48 16.08
C ASN A 187 -1.16 -10.62 14.57
N VAL A 188 -0.15 -11.40 14.22
CA VAL A 188 0.28 -11.57 12.83
C VAL A 188 -0.81 -12.24 12.01
N SER A 189 -1.48 -11.47 11.16
CA SER A 189 -2.52 -11.94 10.24
C SER A 189 -1.91 -12.46 8.93
N PRO A 190 -2.59 -13.37 8.18
CA PRO A 190 -2.12 -13.84 6.88
C PRO A 190 -2.18 -12.76 5.80
N GLU A 191 -3.14 -11.83 5.92
CA GLU A 191 -3.38 -10.78 4.95
C GLU A 191 -2.97 -9.40 5.51
N CYS A 192 -2.89 -8.42 4.61
CA CYS A 192 -2.45 -7.08 4.94
C CYS A 192 -3.52 -6.27 5.66
N ASP A 193 -3.13 -5.45 6.66
CA ASP A 193 -4.00 -4.47 7.34
C ASP A 193 -4.63 -3.42 6.39
N CYS A 194 -4.25 -3.40 5.13
CA CYS A 194 -4.84 -2.50 4.13
C CYS A 194 -6.24 -2.94 3.67
N TRP A 195 -6.67 -4.16 3.98
CA TRP A 195 -8.03 -4.64 3.78
C TRP A 195 -9.00 -4.03 4.79
N ASN A 196 -10.29 -4.08 4.47
CA ASN A 196 -11.36 -3.57 5.33
C ASN A 196 -11.87 -4.61 6.36
N HIS A 197 -11.11 -5.66 6.59
CA HIS A 197 -11.38 -6.72 7.56
C HIS A 197 -10.07 -7.16 8.21
N ASN A 198 -10.16 -7.78 9.37
CA ASN A 198 -9.05 -8.39 10.09
C ASN A 198 -9.22 -9.90 10.11
N ASP A 199 -8.11 -10.61 9.92
CA ASP A 199 -8.04 -12.05 10.11
C ASP A 199 -7.55 -12.40 11.51
N ALA A 200 -7.76 -13.66 11.90
CA ALA A 200 -7.17 -14.20 13.12
C ALA A 200 -5.65 -14.29 12.99
N ALA A 201 -4.96 -14.14 14.11
CA ALA A 201 -3.52 -14.36 14.15
C ALA A 201 -3.17 -15.80 13.79
N ILE A 202 -2.16 -16.00 12.95
CA ILE A 202 -1.68 -17.32 12.51
C ILE A 202 -0.54 -17.88 13.34
N ILE A 203 0.08 -17.05 14.17
CA ILE A 203 1.16 -17.43 15.10
C ILE A 203 0.97 -16.71 16.44
N PRO A 204 1.57 -17.18 17.53
CA PRO A 204 1.61 -16.44 18.80
C PRO A 204 2.34 -15.12 18.65
N ASP A 205 2.08 -14.17 19.56
CA ASP A 205 2.84 -12.94 19.66
C ASP A 205 4.33 -13.25 19.96
N LEU A 206 5.22 -12.69 19.18
CA LEU A 206 6.66 -12.88 19.33
C LEU A 206 7.35 -11.69 20.01
N GLY A 207 6.71 -10.52 19.99
CA GLY A 207 7.22 -9.33 20.66
C GLY A 207 7.59 -8.19 19.70
N ILE A 208 8.61 -7.41 20.08
CA ILE A 208 8.98 -6.17 19.40
C ILE A 208 10.46 -6.23 19.04
N LEU A 209 10.77 -5.88 17.80
CA LEU A 209 12.13 -5.67 17.32
C LEU A 209 12.33 -4.20 16.93
N ALA A 210 13.58 -3.74 16.96
CA ALA A 210 13.93 -2.40 16.54
C ALA A 210 15.30 -2.33 15.89
N SER A 211 15.47 -1.45 14.90
CA SER A 211 16.73 -1.27 14.19
C SER A 211 16.80 0.10 13.50
N PHE A 212 17.99 0.58 13.23
CA PHE A 212 18.24 1.67 12.29
C PHE A 212 18.17 1.20 10.83
N ASP A 213 18.28 -0.08 10.58
CA ASP A 213 18.22 -0.68 9.24
C ASP A 213 16.87 -1.38 9.05
N PRO A 214 15.95 -0.85 8.19
CA PRO A 214 14.64 -1.46 7.97
C PRO A 214 14.73 -2.81 7.23
N VAL A 215 15.78 -3.05 6.43
CA VAL A 215 15.95 -4.32 5.71
C VAL A 215 16.35 -5.42 6.70
N ALA A 216 17.33 -5.14 7.57
CA ALA A 216 17.72 -6.06 8.61
C ALA A 216 16.59 -6.35 9.59
N LEU A 217 15.78 -5.32 9.91
CA LEU A 217 14.61 -5.45 10.77
C LEU A 217 13.56 -6.39 10.17
N ASP A 218 13.17 -6.16 8.92
CA ASP A 218 12.17 -6.97 8.24
C ASP A 218 12.65 -8.41 8.03
N LYS A 219 13.95 -8.60 7.72
CA LYS A 219 14.55 -9.94 7.63
C LYS A 219 14.47 -10.69 8.96
N ALA A 220 14.82 -10.03 10.06
CA ALA A 220 14.75 -10.64 11.39
C ALA A 220 13.30 -10.98 11.79
N CYS A 221 12.34 -10.09 11.50
CA CYS A 221 10.91 -10.34 11.72
C CYS A 221 10.44 -11.56 10.93
N ALA A 222 10.76 -11.62 9.63
CA ALA A 222 10.39 -12.73 8.77
C ALA A 222 10.97 -14.07 9.25
N ASP A 223 12.24 -14.10 9.67
CA ASP A 223 12.86 -15.32 10.19
C ASP A 223 12.18 -15.82 11.46
N LEU A 224 11.83 -14.92 12.37
CA LEU A 224 11.10 -15.27 13.59
C LEU A 224 9.70 -15.81 13.29
N VAL A 225 8.98 -15.19 12.36
CA VAL A 225 7.64 -15.63 11.95
C VAL A 225 7.69 -17.00 11.29
N ILE A 226 8.65 -17.24 10.40
CA ILE A 226 8.83 -18.55 9.73
C ILE A 226 9.18 -19.66 10.74
N ALA A 227 9.92 -19.34 11.78
CA ALA A 227 10.30 -20.30 12.82
C ALA A 227 9.22 -20.53 13.89
N ALA A 228 8.19 -19.68 13.95
CA ALA A 228 7.13 -19.74 14.96
C ALA A 228 6.17 -20.93 14.71
N PRO A 229 5.61 -21.52 15.77
CA PRO A 229 4.55 -22.52 15.60
C PRO A 229 3.26 -21.86 15.08
N VAL A 230 2.60 -22.50 14.13
CA VAL A 230 1.28 -22.06 13.64
C VAL A 230 0.22 -22.31 14.71
N ILE A 231 -0.67 -21.34 14.91
CA ILE A 231 -1.86 -21.48 15.73
C ILE A 231 -2.95 -22.08 14.83
N GLY A 232 -3.34 -23.31 15.10
CA GLY A 232 -4.38 -24.04 14.32
C GLY A 232 -5.79 -23.65 14.69
#